data_6c802b0925354d5e5a8175c88138359f
#
_entry.id   6c802b0925354d5e5a8175c88138359f
#
_cell.length_a   1.000
_cell.length_b   1.000
_cell.length_c   1.000
_cell.angle_alpha   90.00
_cell.angle_beta   90.00
_cell.angle_gamma   90.00
#
_symmetry.space_group_name_H-M   'P 1'
#
loop_
_entity.id
_entity.type
_entity.pdbx_description
1 polymer ?
#
loop_
_entity_poly.entity_id
_entity_poly.type
_entity_poly.pdbx_seq_one_letter_code
_entity_poly.pdbx_strand_id
1 'polypeptide(L)'
;GLLLNVERLAESKAVTTMRFTLSRALGEVVTIPSGTEVTNGTVTFATTQDLDIPVGSLTGDVQAECTSSGPAGNDFLAGQINVIVKPQTFVASAENVTITSGGASAESDLDYANRIRLAPNSFSVAGPEKAYIFHAKSVSSAIIDVCIDSPTPGQVDVYALLKGGELPSRETLEQIEARLRDGEIRPLTDCVRVLSPAAVNYEIQVDYWISKEDQYKAAEIKALVENAAVAYKSWQQAKIGRDITPEKLTQLIVAAGACRIDSATQKPAAFKALTRSQVAQCTKLTVNYKGLKDE
;
A
#
# COMPACT_ATOMS: atom_id res chain seq x y z
N GLY A 1 -0.47 4.50 25.13
CA GLY A 1 -0.84 3.12 24.82
C GLY A 1 -1.37 2.37 26.03
N LEU A 2 -0.60 2.29 27.14
CA LEU A 2 -0.93 1.43 28.29
C LEU A 2 -2.32 1.70 28.88
N LEU A 3 -2.72 2.94 29.08
CA LEU A 3 -4.02 3.30 29.69
C LEU A 3 -5.23 2.90 28.84
N LEU A 4 -5.05 2.74 27.53
CA LEU A 4 -6.11 2.42 26.57
C LEU A 4 -5.93 1.00 25.98
N ASN A 5 -5.00 0.21 26.53
CA ASN A 5 -4.64 -1.12 26.03
C ASN A 5 -4.36 -1.15 24.52
N VAL A 6 -3.68 -0.12 24.01
CA VAL A 6 -3.25 -0.03 22.61
C VAL A 6 -1.77 -0.35 22.54
N GLU A 7 -1.44 -1.49 21.96
CA GLU A 7 -0.08 -1.91 21.70
C GLU A 7 0.40 -1.37 20.35
N ARG A 8 1.73 -1.16 20.23
CA ARG A 8 2.34 -0.79 18.95
C ARG A 8 2.26 -1.97 17.97
N LEU A 9 1.90 -1.71 16.72
CA LEU A 9 1.93 -2.73 15.69
C LEU A 9 3.39 -3.09 15.35
N ALA A 10 3.71 -4.37 15.45
CA ALA A 10 5.00 -4.91 15.04
C ALA A 10 5.13 -4.90 13.51
N GLU A 11 6.32 -5.14 13.04
CA GLU A 11 6.53 -5.42 11.60
C GLU A 11 5.83 -6.72 11.20
N SER A 12 5.35 -6.78 9.98
CA SER A 12 4.73 -7.97 9.39
C SER A 12 5.53 -8.48 8.20
N LYS A 13 5.33 -9.76 7.87
CA LYS A 13 5.94 -10.42 6.73
C LYS A 13 5.01 -10.36 5.53
N ALA A 14 5.59 -10.30 4.32
CA ALA A 14 4.82 -10.48 3.10
C ALA A 14 4.37 -11.93 2.95
N VAL A 15 3.18 -12.13 2.40
CA VAL A 15 2.57 -13.44 2.17
C VAL A 15 2.23 -13.62 0.70
N THR A 16 2.18 -14.87 0.25
CA THR A 16 1.74 -15.25 -1.09
C THR A 16 1.25 -16.69 -1.08
N THR A 17 0.55 -17.10 -2.14
CA THR A 17 0.25 -18.51 -2.41
C THR A 17 1.32 -19.07 -3.33
N MET A 18 1.98 -20.14 -2.89
CA MET A 18 2.96 -20.89 -3.68
C MET A 18 2.30 -22.11 -4.31
N ARG A 19 2.51 -22.30 -5.59
CA ARG A 19 2.16 -23.53 -6.31
C ARG A 19 3.40 -24.38 -6.52
N PHE A 20 3.32 -25.64 -6.07
CA PHE A 20 4.32 -26.65 -6.36
C PHE A 20 3.81 -27.58 -7.46
N THR A 21 4.68 -27.89 -8.42
CA THR A 21 4.38 -28.78 -9.55
C THR A 21 5.27 -30.01 -9.47
N LEU A 22 4.67 -31.20 -9.50
CA LEU A 22 5.41 -32.45 -9.54
C LEU A 22 5.90 -32.77 -10.95
N SER A 23 7.01 -33.52 -11.04
CA SER A 23 7.58 -33.99 -12.32
C SER A 23 6.68 -34.98 -13.06
N ARG A 24 5.81 -35.70 -12.33
CA ARG A 24 4.78 -36.62 -12.84
C ARG A 24 3.72 -36.86 -11.78
N ALA A 25 2.54 -37.29 -12.20
CA ALA A 25 1.52 -37.76 -11.27
C ALA A 25 1.97 -39.08 -10.62
N LEU A 26 1.83 -39.16 -9.30
CA LEU A 26 2.26 -40.32 -8.51
C LEU A 26 1.05 -41.12 -7.99
N GLY A 27 1.27 -42.40 -7.69
CA GLY A 27 0.27 -43.29 -7.10
C GLY A 27 0.18 -43.18 -5.57
N GLU A 28 0.89 -42.24 -4.98
CA GLU A 28 0.92 -41.96 -3.55
C GLU A 28 0.84 -40.45 -3.30
N VAL A 29 0.49 -40.05 -2.09
CA VAL A 29 0.47 -38.64 -1.67
C VAL A 29 1.91 -38.13 -1.54
N VAL A 30 2.19 -36.95 -2.07
CA VAL A 30 3.47 -36.29 -1.92
C VAL A 30 3.30 -35.13 -0.94
N THR A 31 3.98 -35.21 0.19
CA THR A 31 3.99 -34.15 1.19
C THR A 31 5.18 -33.23 1.00
N ILE A 32 4.93 -31.95 0.85
CA ILE A 32 5.93 -30.87 0.88
C ILE A 32 5.90 -30.28 2.28
N PRO A 33 6.99 -30.36 3.06
CA PRO A 33 6.98 -29.93 4.45
C PRO A 33 6.87 -28.39 4.57
N SER A 34 6.28 -27.94 5.67
CA SER A 34 6.33 -26.54 6.07
C SER A 34 7.78 -26.09 6.21
N GLY A 35 8.04 -24.79 5.96
CA GLY A 35 9.39 -24.26 5.91
C GLY A 35 10.15 -24.55 4.62
N THR A 36 9.49 -25.12 3.58
CA THR A 36 10.11 -25.27 2.27
C THR A 36 10.32 -23.88 1.64
N GLU A 37 11.58 -23.57 1.34
CA GLU A 37 11.99 -22.24 0.88
C GLU A 37 12.04 -22.13 -0.64
N VAL A 38 11.43 -21.04 -1.16
CA VAL A 38 11.47 -20.64 -2.58
C VAL A 38 11.92 -19.19 -2.67
N THR A 39 12.83 -18.88 -3.59
CA THR A 39 13.46 -17.56 -3.70
C THR A 39 13.47 -17.05 -5.13
N ASN A 40 13.73 -15.76 -5.32
CA ASN A 40 14.14 -15.16 -6.59
C ASN A 40 15.59 -14.63 -6.56
N GLY A 41 16.35 -14.99 -5.53
CA GLY A 41 17.72 -14.49 -5.29
C GLY A 41 17.79 -13.21 -4.46
N THR A 42 16.68 -12.45 -4.31
CA THR A 42 16.62 -11.23 -3.49
C THR A 42 15.84 -11.46 -2.20
N VAL A 43 14.70 -12.12 -2.29
CA VAL A 43 13.84 -12.47 -1.16
C VAL A 43 13.55 -13.96 -1.17
N THR A 44 13.27 -14.51 0.02
CA THR A 44 12.95 -15.92 0.21
C THR A 44 11.61 -16.03 0.92
N PHE A 45 10.76 -16.92 0.43
CA PHE A 45 9.49 -17.29 1.04
C PHE A 45 9.55 -18.72 1.51
N ALA A 46 8.97 -19.00 2.69
CA ALA A 46 8.88 -20.33 3.27
C ALA A 46 7.42 -20.71 3.42
N THR A 47 7.07 -21.97 3.11
CA THR A 47 5.71 -22.50 3.30
C THR A 47 5.33 -22.48 4.79
N THR A 48 4.09 -22.06 5.08
CA THR A 48 3.60 -21.91 6.46
C THR A 48 3.05 -23.22 7.06
N GLN A 49 2.72 -24.17 6.21
CA GLN A 49 2.16 -25.48 6.60
C GLN A 49 2.60 -26.57 5.62
N ASP A 50 2.42 -27.81 6.01
CA ASP A 50 2.65 -28.94 5.11
C ASP A 50 1.62 -28.92 3.98
N LEU A 51 2.08 -29.25 2.77
CA LEU A 51 1.23 -29.39 1.59
C LEU A 51 1.20 -30.84 1.13
N ASP A 52 0.03 -31.45 1.22
CA ASP A 52 -0.22 -32.78 0.66
C ASP A 52 -0.80 -32.65 -0.75
N ILE A 53 -0.04 -33.11 -1.75
CA ILE A 53 -0.50 -33.21 -3.14
C ILE A 53 -1.16 -34.59 -3.33
N PRO A 54 -2.47 -34.62 -3.61
CA PRO A 54 -3.23 -35.89 -3.69
C PRO A 54 -2.74 -36.80 -4.83
N VAL A 55 -3.02 -38.10 -4.66
CA VAL A 55 -2.77 -39.13 -5.68
C VAL A 55 -3.35 -38.70 -7.03
N GLY A 56 -2.52 -38.78 -8.07
CA GLY A 56 -2.92 -38.43 -9.44
C GLY A 56 -2.91 -36.94 -9.76
N SER A 57 -2.70 -36.06 -8.78
CA SER A 57 -2.55 -34.61 -8.99
C SER A 57 -1.12 -34.25 -9.36
N LEU A 58 -0.94 -33.22 -10.17
CA LEU A 58 0.37 -32.69 -10.56
C LEU A 58 0.75 -31.44 -9.78
N THR A 59 -0.23 -30.73 -9.21
CA THR A 59 0.01 -29.44 -8.53
C THR A 59 -0.69 -29.37 -7.19
N GLY A 60 -0.12 -28.57 -6.31
CA GLY A 60 -0.74 -28.21 -5.04
C GLY A 60 -0.37 -26.78 -4.66
N ASP A 61 -1.28 -26.08 -4.00
CA ASP A 61 -1.13 -24.68 -3.56
C ASP A 61 -1.06 -24.61 -2.06
N VAL A 62 -0.14 -23.79 -1.54
CA VAL A 62 0.05 -23.58 -0.10
C VAL A 62 0.43 -22.14 0.18
N GLN A 63 0.06 -21.61 1.32
CA GLN A 63 0.51 -20.30 1.76
C GLN A 63 2.00 -20.31 2.14
N ALA A 64 2.68 -19.23 1.78
CA ALA A 64 4.07 -18.99 2.13
C ALA A 64 4.26 -17.56 2.63
N GLU A 65 5.17 -17.40 3.59
CA GLU A 65 5.56 -16.12 4.17
C GLU A 65 7.01 -15.78 3.82
N CYS A 66 7.29 -14.51 3.61
CA CYS A 66 8.65 -14.03 3.48
C CYS A 66 9.46 -14.34 4.75
N THR A 67 10.69 -14.80 4.61
CA THR A 67 11.57 -15.07 5.75
C THR A 67 11.98 -13.80 6.48
N SER A 68 12.02 -12.67 5.77
CA SER A 68 12.31 -11.34 6.31
C SER A 68 11.02 -10.56 6.55
N SER A 69 10.93 -9.85 7.67
CA SER A 69 9.84 -8.92 7.96
C SER A 69 10.02 -7.59 7.21
N GLY A 70 8.93 -6.84 7.09
CA GLY A 70 8.92 -5.55 6.42
C GLY A 70 8.45 -5.60 4.97
N PRO A 71 8.45 -4.46 4.27
CA PRO A 71 7.85 -4.32 2.94
C PRO A 71 8.71 -4.91 1.81
N ALA A 72 9.95 -5.33 2.06
CA ALA A 72 10.86 -5.81 1.02
C ALA A 72 10.36 -7.04 0.26
N GLY A 73 9.47 -7.82 0.85
CA GLY A 73 8.85 -8.99 0.23
C GLY A 73 7.59 -8.70 -0.58
N ASN A 74 7.12 -7.44 -0.64
CA ASN A 74 5.89 -7.07 -1.35
C ASN A 74 6.12 -6.91 -2.86
N ASP A 75 4.99 -6.88 -3.60
CA ASP A 75 4.87 -6.45 -5.01
C ASP A 75 5.56 -7.33 -6.05
N PHE A 76 5.99 -8.55 -5.67
CA PHE A 76 6.44 -9.53 -6.64
C PHE A 76 5.23 -10.12 -7.37
N LEU A 77 5.24 -10.01 -8.71
CA LEU A 77 4.19 -10.55 -9.56
C LEU A 77 4.22 -12.09 -9.56
N ALA A 78 3.10 -12.71 -9.95
CA ALA A 78 3.01 -14.16 -10.09
C ALA A 78 4.15 -14.70 -10.99
N GLY A 79 4.77 -15.80 -10.57
CA GLY A 79 5.91 -16.45 -11.25
C GLY A 79 7.28 -15.82 -10.97
N GLN A 80 7.38 -14.73 -10.21
CA GLN A 80 8.68 -14.09 -9.93
C GLN A 80 9.47 -14.76 -8.80
N ILE A 81 8.80 -15.48 -7.89
CA ILE A 81 9.45 -16.27 -6.83
C ILE A 81 9.37 -17.73 -7.26
N ASN A 82 10.46 -18.26 -7.85
CA ASN A 82 10.38 -19.54 -8.59
C ASN A 82 11.59 -20.47 -8.45
N VAL A 83 12.56 -20.16 -7.59
CA VAL A 83 13.74 -20.99 -7.38
C VAL A 83 13.62 -21.71 -6.03
N ILE A 84 13.52 -23.04 -6.04
CA ILE A 84 13.51 -23.86 -4.82
C ILE A 84 14.92 -23.88 -4.24
N VAL A 85 15.08 -23.42 -2.98
CA VAL A 85 16.39 -23.34 -2.31
C VAL A 85 16.98 -24.73 -2.06
N LYS A 86 16.14 -25.66 -1.60
CA LYS A 86 16.53 -27.08 -1.39
C LYS A 86 15.63 -27.96 -2.24
N PRO A 87 16.18 -28.62 -3.26
CA PRO A 87 15.40 -29.53 -4.12
C PRO A 87 14.61 -30.56 -3.29
N GLN A 88 13.35 -30.72 -3.63
CA GLN A 88 12.44 -31.69 -3.00
C GLN A 88 12.22 -32.88 -3.96
N THR A 89 12.10 -34.08 -3.39
CA THR A 89 11.88 -35.29 -4.19
C THR A 89 10.55 -35.18 -4.95
N PHE A 90 10.57 -35.49 -6.24
CA PHE A 90 9.44 -35.43 -7.17
C PHE A 90 8.94 -34.02 -7.53
N VAL A 91 9.43 -32.95 -6.93
CA VAL A 91 9.06 -31.57 -7.27
C VAL A 91 9.86 -31.08 -8.45
N ALA A 92 9.20 -30.68 -9.53
CA ALA A 92 9.81 -30.12 -10.73
C ALA A 92 10.00 -28.61 -10.65
N SER A 93 9.02 -27.89 -10.10
CA SER A 93 9.05 -26.43 -9.97
C SER A 93 8.16 -25.95 -8.82
N ALA A 94 8.43 -24.73 -8.38
CA ALA A 94 7.55 -23.97 -7.49
C ALA A 94 7.51 -22.53 -7.96
N GLU A 95 6.36 -21.87 -7.82
CA GLU A 95 6.20 -20.45 -8.18
C GLU A 95 5.09 -19.81 -7.34
N ASN A 96 5.19 -18.49 -7.11
CA ASN A 96 4.07 -17.76 -6.53
C ASN A 96 2.99 -17.53 -7.57
N VAL A 97 1.74 -17.81 -7.23
CA VAL A 97 0.56 -17.63 -8.12
C VAL A 97 -0.23 -16.38 -7.79
N THR A 98 0.02 -15.76 -6.63
CA THR A 98 -0.53 -14.45 -6.25
C THR A 98 0.58 -13.41 -6.13
N ILE A 99 0.21 -12.13 -6.25
CA ILE A 99 1.14 -11.03 -5.97
C ILE A 99 1.47 -11.05 -4.48
N THR A 100 2.75 -10.93 -4.14
CA THR A 100 3.17 -10.90 -2.74
C THR A 100 2.75 -9.60 -2.07
N SER A 101 2.21 -9.66 -0.84
CA SER A 101 1.69 -8.49 -0.13
C SER A 101 1.65 -8.70 1.39
N GLY A 102 1.31 -7.66 2.15
CA GLY A 102 1.09 -7.74 3.59
C GLY A 102 2.34 -7.50 4.45
N GLY A 103 3.51 -7.37 3.85
CA GLY A 103 4.72 -6.97 4.56
C GLY A 103 4.67 -5.51 4.96
N ALA A 104 4.93 -5.20 6.24
CA ALA A 104 4.93 -3.84 6.75
C ALA A 104 6.03 -3.63 7.78
N SER A 105 6.61 -2.44 7.80
CA SER A 105 7.53 -2.01 8.85
C SER A 105 6.78 -1.84 10.17
N ALA A 106 7.49 -1.87 11.29
CA ALA A 106 6.93 -1.51 12.59
C ALA A 106 6.25 -0.12 12.53
N GLU A 107 5.18 0.04 13.30
CA GLU A 107 4.42 1.29 13.36
C GLU A 107 5.30 2.45 13.85
N SER A 108 5.25 3.59 13.15
CA SER A 108 5.99 4.78 13.54
C SER A 108 5.41 5.42 14.81
N ASP A 109 6.20 6.24 15.51
CA ASP A 109 5.73 6.96 16.71
C ASP A 109 4.52 7.86 16.40
N LEU A 110 4.52 8.50 15.24
CA LEU A 110 3.42 9.37 14.81
C LEU A 110 2.14 8.57 14.52
N ASP A 111 2.24 7.45 13.81
CA ASP A 111 1.09 6.61 13.49
C ASP A 111 0.52 5.98 14.77
N TYR A 112 1.38 5.50 15.67
CA TYR A 112 1.00 4.97 16.96
C TYR A 112 0.28 6.02 17.82
N ALA A 113 0.82 7.24 17.92
CA ALA A 113 0.18 8.34 18.63
C ALA A 113 -1.19 8.69 18.05
N ASN A 114 -1.33 8.70 16.71
CA ASN A 114 -2.60 8.93 16.04
C ASN A 114 -3.61 7.81 16.33
N ARG A 115 -3.18 6.55 16.35
CA ARG A 115 -4.04 5.40 16.68
C ARG A 115 -4.47 5.42 18.15
N ILE A 116 -3.59 5.81 19.08
CA ILE A 116 -3.95 6.03 20.49
C ILE A 116 -5.04 7.10 20.62
N ARG A 117 -4.97 8.21 19.85
CA ARG A 117 -6.01 9.25 19.86
C ARG A 117 -7.36 8.76 19.34
N LEU A 118 -7.38 7.78 18.46
CA LEU A 118 -8.61 7.15 17.95
C LEU A 118 -9.19 6.11 18.91
N ALA A 119 -8.37 5.49 19.76
CA ALA A 119 -8.74 4.38 20.63
C ALA A 119 -9.97 4.63 21.52
N PRO A 120 -10.21 5.83 22.11
CA PRO A 120 -11.44 6.06 22.88
C PRO A 120 -12.73 5.85 22.09
N ASN A 121 -12.69 5.98 20.75
CA ASN A 121 -13.87 5.75 19.93
C ASN A 121 -14.18 4.26 19.74
N SER A 122 -13.20 3.36 19.96
CA SER A 122 -13.39 1.91 19.84
C SER A 122 -14.26 1.31 20.94
N PHE A 123 -14.44 2.01 22.05
CA PHE A 123 -15.33 1.56 23.14
C PHE A 123 -16.81 1.68 22.79
N SER A 124 -17.15 2.41 21.74
CA SER A 124 -18.53 2.56 21.29
C SER A 124 -18.89 1.46 20.31
N VAL A 125 -19.87 0.64 20.66
CA VAL A 125 -20.48 -0.37 19.80
C VAL A 125 -21.62 0.18 18.93
N ALA A 126 -21.85 1.50 18.97
CA ALA A 126 -22.88 2.17 18.17
C ALA A 126 -22.44 2.49 16.72
N GLY A 127 -21.25 2.05 16.30
CA GLY A 127 -20.73 2.22 14.95
C GLY A 127 -20.29 3.64 14.54
N PRO A 128 -19.64 4.45 15.41
CA PRO A 128 -19.15 5.73 14.98
C PRO A 128 -18.03 5.57 13.93
N GLU A 129 -17.96 6.47 12.95
CA GLU A 129 -16.97 6.47 11.87
C GLU A 129 -15.53 6.23 12.40
N LYS A 130 -15.15 6.90 13.49
CA LYS A 130 -13.82 6.80 14.08
C LYS A 130 -13.51 5.44 14.72
N ALA A 131 -14.52 4.67 15.13
CA ALA A 131 -14.35 3.31 15.61
C ALA A 131 -13.92 2.39 14.45
N TYR A 132 -14.63 2.45 13.33
CA TYR A 132 -14.24 1.71 12.12
C TYR A 132 -12.84 2.08 11.64
N ILE A 133 -12.48 3.38 11.64
CA ILE A 133 -11.14 3.83 11.29
C ILE A 133 -10.08 3.24 12.23
N PHE A 134 -10.33 3.24 13.55
CA PHE A 134 -9.42 2.67 14.54
C PHE A 134 -9.20 1.17 14.30
N HIS A 135 -10.28 0.40 14.16
CA HIS A 135 -10.19 -1.04 13.97
C HIS A 135 -9.52 -1.41 12.65
N ALA A 136 -9.86 -0.72 11.54
CA ALA A 136 -9.20 -0.94 10.25
C ALA A 136 -7.69 -0.63 10.32
N LYS A 137 -7.29 0.50 10.91
CA LYS A 137 -5.87 0.86 11.10
C LYS A 137 -5.11 -0.06 12.06
N SER A 138 -5.82 -0.78 12.91
CA SER A 138 -5.19 -1.74 13.84
C SER A 138 -4.81 -3.08 13.18
N VAL A 139 -5.19 -3.30 11.92
CA VAL A 139 -4.86 -4.53 11.18
C VAL A 139 -3.40 -4.51 10.72
N SER A 140 -2.93 -3.39 10.17
CA SER A 140 -1.56 -3.27 9.66
C SER A 140 -1.04 -1.84 9.76
N SER A 141 0.25 -1.69 10.09
CA SER A 141 0.97 -0.42 10.08
C SER A 141 1.16 0.16 8.66
N ALA A 142 0.91 -0.64 7.62
CA ALA A 142 0.90 -0.18 6.23
C ALA A 142 -0.31 0.69 5.90
N ILE A 143 -1.41 0.59 6.65
CA ILE A 143 -2.65 1.34 6.38
C ILE A 143 -2.50 2.77 6.91
N ILE A 144 -2.34 3.73 5.99
CA ILE A 144 -2.13 5.14 6.35
C ILE A 144 -3.43 5.93 6.44
N ASP A 145 -4.42 5.60 5.59
CA ASP A 145 -5.70 6.31 5.58
C ASP A 145 -6.86 5.34 5.43
N VAL A 146 -7.97 5.69 6.07
CA VAL A 146 -9.23 4.94 5.99
C VAL A 146 -10.36 5.95 5.89
N CYS A 147 -11.21 5.79 4.90
CA CYS A 147 -12.39 6.60 4.70
C CYS A 147 -13.65 5.74 4.80
N ILE A 148 -14.64 6.25 5.50
CA ILE A 148 -15.94 5.60 5.68
C ILE A 148 -16.98 6.34 4.86
N ASP A 149 -17.82 5.60 4.17
CA ASP A 149 -19.00 6.12 3.48
C ASP A 149 -20.23 5.25 3.81
N SER A 150 -21.40 5.86 3.81
CA SER A 150 -22.65 5.18 4.05
C SER A 150 -23.66 5.55 2.94
N PRO A 151 -23.56 4.90 1.78
CA PRO A 151 -24.35 5.26 0.61
C PRO A 151 -25.83 4.95 0.77
N THR A 152 -26.17 3.98 1.62
CA THR A 152 -27.57 3.62 1.98
C THR A 152 -27.65 3.28 3.46
N PRO A 153 -28.82 3.48 4.09
CA PRO A 153 -29.03 3.12 5.50
C PRO A 153 -28.65 1.66 5.78
N GLY A 154 -27.87 1.43 6.83
CA GLY A 154 -27.38 0.12 7.23
C GLY A 154 -26.17 -0.41 6.41
N GLN A 155 -25.73 0.28 5.38
CA GLN A 155 -24.51 -0.07 4.65
C GLN A 155 -23.35 0.83 5.06
N VAL A 156 -22.20 0.22 5.35
CA VAL A 156 -20.96 0.90 5.71
C VAL A 156 -19.85 0.45 4.77
N ASP A 157 -19.42 1.35 3.90
CA ASP A 157 -18.32 1.13 2.97
C ASP A 157 -17.03 1.69 3.57
N VAL A 158 -16.05 0.83 3.73
CA VAL A 158 -14.74 1.14 4.32
C VAL A 158 -13.69 1.11 3.23
N TYR A 159 -13.10 2.25 2.91
CA TYR A 159 -12.02 2.37 1.94
C TYR A 159 -10.69 2.48 2.66
N ALA A 160 -9.72 1.63 2.33
CA ALA A 160 -8.39 1.63 2.94
C ALA A 160 -7.30 2.02 1.92
N LEU A 161 -6.27 2.72 2.38
CA LEU A 161 -5.13 3.16 1.57
C LEU A 161 -3.83 2.81 2.28
N LEU A 162 -2.87 2.28 1.53
CA LEU A 162 -1.57 1.87 2.05
C LEU A 162 -0.52 2.98 1.89
N LYS A 163 0.61 2.83 2.58
CA LYS A 163 1.79 3.71 2.48
C LYS A 163 2.20 3.87 1.01
N GLY A 164 2.68 5.06 0.66
CA GLY A 164 3.02 5.38 -0.73
C GLY A 164 1.81 5.68 -1.63
N GLY A 165 0.57 5.59 -1.12
CA GLY A 165 -0.64 5.70 -1.91
C GLY A 165 -1.01 4.40 -2.64
N GLU A 166 -0.43 3.29 -2.24
CA GLU A 166 -0.71 1.97 -2.83
C GLU A 166 -2.13 1.51 -2.48
N LEU A 167 -2.73 0.81 -3.42
CA LEU A 167 -4.05 0.22 -3.23
C LEU A 167 -3.91 -1.13 -2.50
N PRO A 168 -4.79 -1.43 -1.52
CA PRO A 168 -4.72 -2.68 -0.78
C PRO A 168 -4.97 -3.89 -1.70
N SER A 169 -4.22 -4.96 -1.46
CA SER A 169 -4.46 -6.25 -2.08
C SER A 169 -5.76 -6.87 -1.56
N ARG A 170 -6.23 -7.91 -2.24
CA ARG A 170 -7.43 -8.64 -1.83
C ARG A 170 -7.26 -9.23 -0.42
N GLU A 171 -6.10 -9.79 -0.12
CA GLU A 171 -5.78 -10.37 1.18
C GLU A 171 -5.84 -9.33 2.29
N THR A 172 -5.30 -8.13 2.04
CA THR A 172 -5.37 -7.02 3.00
C THR A 172 -6.82 -6.57 3.25
N LEU A 173 -7.63 -6.49 2.19
CA LEU A 173 -9.06 -6.16 2.32
C LEU A 173 -9.81 -7.23 3.14
N GLU A 174 -9.56 -8.52 2.91
CA GLU A 174 -10.15 -9.63 3.65
C GLU A 174 -9.75 -9.61 5.14
N GLN A 175 -8.50 -9.27 5.45
CA GLN A 175 -8.04 -9.12 6.85
C GLN A 175 -8.76 -7.96 7.56
N ILE A 176 -8.91 -6.81 6.89
CA ILE A 176 -9.66 -5.67 7.44
C ILE A 176 -11.12 -6.06 7.63
N GLU A 177 -11.72 -6.73 6.65
CA GLU A 177 -13.12 -7.15 6.72
C GLU A 177 -13.35 -8.15 7.84
N ALA A 178 -12.48 -9.14 8.02
CA ALA A 178 -12.54 -10.10 9.12
C ALA A 178 -12.51 -9.39 10.47
N ARG A 179 -11.63 -8.39 10.64
CA ARG A 179 -11.55 -7.59 11.86
C ARG A 179 -12.82 -6.78 12.11
N LEU A 180 -13.38 -6.16 11.08
CA LEU A 180 -14.57 -5.30 11.20
C LEU A 180 -15.87 -6.10 11.33
N ARG A 181 -15.90 -7.36 10.94
CA ARG A 181 -17.07 -8.26 11.10
C ARG A 181 -17.16 -8.90 12.48
N ASP A 182 -16.16 -8.71 13.33
CA ASP A 182 -16.20 -9.19 14.71
C ASP A 182 -17.46 -8.67 15.43
N GLY A 183 -18.19 -9.58 16.06
CA GLY A 183 -19.46 -9.28 16.71
C GLY A 183 -19.35 -8.30 17.90
N GLU A 184 -18.14 -8.14 18.46
CA GLU A 184 -17.87 -7.14 19.49
C GLU A 184 -17.60 -5.73 18.95
N ILE A 185 -17.36 -5.62 17.63
CA ILE A 185 -17.00 -4.34 16.97
C ILE A 185 -18.15 -3.80 16.17
N ARG A 186 -18.85 -4.65 15.43
CA ARG A 186 -19.89 -4.26 14.48
C ARG A 186 -21.26 -4.16 15.13
N PRO A 187 -22.00 -3.05 14.95
CA PRO A 187 -23.44 -3.02 15.21
C PRO A 187 -24.19 -4.09 14.41
N LEU A 188 -25.22 -4.69 15.00
CA LEU A 188 -25.99 -5.77 14.35
C LEU A 188 -26.65 -5.34 13.03
N THR A 189 -26.95 -4.05 12.89
CA THR A 189 -27.65 -3.47 11.73
C THR A 189 -26.72 -3.12 10.57
N ASP A 190 -25.40 -3.08 10.81
CA ASP A 190 -24.45 -2.58 9.82
C ASP A 190 -23.97 -3.70 8.88
N CYS A 191 -24.17 -3.49 7.59
CA CYS A 191 -23.59 -4.29 6.52
C CYS A 191 -22.25 -3.66 6.11
N VAL A 192 -21.14 -4.17 6.67
CA VAL A 192 -19.80 -3.65 6.41
C VAL A 192 -19.23 -4.28 5.16
N ARG A 193 -18.73 -3.45 4.25
CA ARG A 193 -17.95 -3.86 3.07
C ARG A 193 -16.62 -3.14 3.08
N VAL A 194 -15.54 -3.86 2.84
CA VAL A 194 -14.19 -3.29 2.72
C VAL A 194 -13.80 -3.25 1.26
N LEU A 195 -13.42 -2.07 0.78
CA LEU A 195 -13.21 -1.80 -0.64
C LEU A 195 -11.88 -1.08 -0.86
N SER A 196 -11.28 -1.31 -2.03
CA SER A 196 -10.19 -0.49 -2.52
C SER A 196 -10.74 0.82 -3.08
N PRO A 197 -10.14 1.99 -2.79
CA PRO A 197 -10.56 3.24 -3.41
C PRO A 197 -10.28 3.21 -4.92
N ALA A 198 -11.14 3.89 -5.69
CA ALA A 198 -10.96 4.01 -7.12
C ALA A 198 -9.81 4.97 -7.44
N ALA A 199 -8.84 4.51 -8.25
CA ALA A 199 -7.72 5.34 -8.67
C ALA A 199 -8.18 6.41 -9.68
N VAL A 200 -7.85 7.67 -9.40
CA VAL A 200 -8.00 8.80 -10.33
C VAL A 200 -6.61 9.21 -10.80
N ASN A 201 -6.28 8.79 -12.00
CA ASN A 201 -4.97 9.05 -12.58
C ASN A 201 -4.78 10.53 -12.92
N TYR A 202 -3.58 11.05 -12.63
CA TYR A 202 -3.14 12.38 -13.00
C TYR A 202 -1.63 12.36 -13.32
N GLU A 203 -1.17 13.42 -14.00
CA GLU A 203 0.25 13.61 -14.28
C GLU A 203 0.76 14.85 -13.55
N ILE A 204 2.05 14.85 -13.22
CA ILE A 204 2.77 16.03 -12.74
C ILE A 204 3.74 16.45 -13.84
N GLN A 205 3.57 17.66 -14.33
CA GLN A 205 4.51 18.30 -15.25
C GLN A 205 4.76 19.74 -14.79
N VAL A 206 6.04 20.10 -14.67
CA VAL A 206 6.48 21.42 -14.27
C VAL A 206 7.60 21.87 -15.18
N ASP A 207 7.37 22.96 -15.93
CA ASP A 207 8.37 23.68 -16.66
C ASP A 207 8.68 24.97 -15.89
N TYR A 208 9.95 25.15 -15.47
CA TYR A 208 10.31 26.24 -14.55
C TYR A 208 11.62 26.93 -14.92
N TRP A 209 11.78 28.14 -14.41
CA TRP A 209 12.98 28.97 -14.54
C TRP A 209 13.53 29.33 -13.17
N ILE A 210 14.83 29.61 -13.13
CA ILE A 210 15.54 30.11 -11.95
C ILE A 210 15.96 31.56 -12.25
N SER A 211 15.94 32.45 -11.24
CA SER A 211 16.42 33.80 -11.39
C SER A 211 17.91 33.83 -11.78
N LYS A 212 18.31 34.76 -12.62
CA LYS A 212 19.73 34.98 -12.95
C LYS A 212 20.55 35.36 -11.69
N GLU A 213 19.92 36.01 -10.73
CA GLU A 213 20.55 36.34 -9.44
C GLU A 213 20.96 35.10 -8.66
N ASP A 214 20.19 34.02 -8.78
CA ASP A 214 20.44 32.75 -8.10
C ASP A 214 21.23 31.74 -8.96
N GLN A 215 21.85 32.17 -10.04
CA GLN A 215 22.62 31.32 -10.96
C GLN A 215 23.65 30.46 -10.23
N TYR A 216 24.30 30.98 -9.19
CA TYR A 216 25.31 30.27 -8.42
C TYR A 216 24.74 29.13 -7.56
N LYS A 217 23.43 29.16 -7.25
CA LYS A 217 22.68 28.10 -6.55
C LYS A 217 21.86 27.22 -7.49
N ALA A 218 21.97 27.39 -8.80
CA ALA A 218 21.08 26.71 -9.74
C ALA A 218 21.06 25.19 -9.60
N ALA A 219 22.17 24.55 -9.27
CA ALA A 219 22.24 23.11 -9.05
C ALA A 219 21.46 22.67 -7.80
N GLU A 220 21.57 23.44 -6.71
CA GLU A 220 20.85 23.20 -5.46
C GLU A 220 19.34 23.41 -5.67
N ILE A 221 18.94 24.52 -6.31
CA ILE A 221 17.53 24.82 -6.60
C ILE A 221 16.90 23.74 -7.47
N LYS A 222 17.59 23.20 -8.47
CA LYS A 222 17.09 22.08 -9.28
C LYS A 222 16.75 20.87 -8.42
N ALA A 223 17.67 20.46 -7.54
CA ALA A 223 17.43 19.34 -6.63
C ALA A 223 16.25 19.62 -5.67
N LEU A 224 16.14 20.84 -5.15
CA LEU A 224 15.01 21.24 -4.29
C LEU A 224 13.68 21.21 -5.04
N VAL A 225 13.63 21.65 -6.29
CA VAL A 225 12.43 21.62 -7.14
C VAL A 225 12.01 20.18 -7.47
N GLU A 226 12.95 19.30 -7.79
CA GLU A 226 12.67 17.88 -7.98
C GLU A 226 12.09 17.24 -6.70
N ASN A 227 12.70 17.50 -5.55
CA ASN A 227 12.21 17.04 -4.26
C ASN A 227 10.80 17.62 -3.93
N ALA A 228 10.54 18.87 -4.28
CA ALA A 228 9.23 19.51 -4.09
C ALA A 228 8.14 18.85 -4.93
N ALA A 229 8.45 18.45 -6.17
CA ALA A 229 7.52 17.71 -7.02
C ALA A 229 7.22 16.31 -6.46
N VAL A 230 8.24 15.61 -5.95
CA VAL A 230 8.07 14.32 -5.25
C VAL A 230 7.27 14.48 -3.97
N ALA A 231 7.52 15.54 -3.19
CA ALA A 231 6.77 15.86 -1.98
C ALA A 231 5.28 16.12 -2.28
N TYR A 232 4.98 16.84 -3.36
CA TYR A 232 3.60 17.03 -3.82
C TYR A 232 2.94 15.70 -4.18
N LYS A 233 3.62 14.83 -4.96
CA LYS A 233 3.12 13.50 -5.29
C LYS A 233 2.77 12.72 -4.02
N SER A 234 3.71 12.61 -3.09
CA SER A 234 3.52 11.87 -1.83
C SER A 234 2.37 12.45 -1.00
N TRP A 235 2.31 13.78 -0.89
CA TRP A 235 1.21 14.46 -0.19
C TRP A 235 -0.14 14.16 -0.84
N GLN A 236 -0.24 14.27 -2.17
CA GLN A 236 -1.48 14.05 -2.91
C GLN A 236 -2.01 12.62 -2.76
N GLN A 237 -1.13 11.63 -2.84
CA GLN A 237 -1.45 10.21 -2.76
C GLN A 237 -1.67 9.68 -1.33
N ALA A 238 -1.37 10.47 -0.29
CA ALA A 238 -1.43 10.02 1.10
C ALA A 238 -2.84 10.03 1.72
N LYS A 239 -3.88 10.43 0.99
CA LYS A 239 -5.23 10.57 1.56
C LYS A 239 -6.32 10.30 0.53
N ILE A 240 -7.31 9.49 0.92
CA ILE A 240 -8.54 9.23 0.17
C ILE A 240 -9.38 10.51 0.13
N GLY A 241 -10.02 10.80 -1.01
CA GLY A 241 -10.91 11.96 -1.19
C GLY A 241 -10.19 13.31 -1.18
N ARG A 242 -8.85 13.33 -1.32
CA ARG A 242 -8.11 14.59 -1.43
C ARG A 242 -8.18 15.10 -2.85
N ASP A 243 -8.78 16.27 -3.02
CA ASP A 243 -8.89 16.96 -4.30
C ASP A 243 -7.51 17.21 -4.92
N ILE A 244 -7.42 17.11 -6.25
CA ILE A 244 -6.20 17.43 -6.98
C ILE A 244 -6.12 18.95 -7.13
N THR A 245 -5.13 19.55 -6.44
CA THR A 245 -5.00 21.01 -6.30
C THR A 245 -3.70 21.49 -6.96
N PRO A 246 -3.76 22.08 -8.19
CA PRO A 246 -2.57 22.58 -8.90
C PRO A 246 -1.81 23.67 -8.12
N GLU A 247 -2.54 24.51 -7.39
CA GLU A 247 -1.98 25.62 -6.61
C GLU A 247 -1.00 25.13 -5.54
N LYS A 248 -1.26 23.95 -4.96
CA LYS A 248 -0.34 23.33 -3.98
C LYS A 248 0.98 22.93 -4.62
N LEU A 249 0.97 22.42 -5.86
CA LEU A 249 2.18 22.13 -6.62
C LEU A 249 2.97 23.40 -6.87
N THR A 250 2.31 24.45 -7.41
CA THR A 250 2.90 25.77 -7.67
C THR A 250 3.55 26.34 -6.41
N GLN A 251 2.85 26.31 -5.27
CA GLN A 251 3.37 26.77 -3.98
C GLN A 251 4.68 26.07 -3.60
N LEU A 252 4.72 24.75 -3.72
CA LEU A 252 5.90 23.97 -3.34
C LEU A 252 7.10 24.23 -4.27
N ILE A 253 6.87 24.36 -5.57
CA ILE A 253 7.91 24.62 -6.57
C ILE A 253 8.49 26.02 -6.41
N VAL A 254 7.66 27.04 -6.21
CA VAL A 254 8.13 28.42 -5.95
C VAL A 254 8.89 28.49 -4.63
N ALA A 255 8.40 27.84 -3.56
CA ALA A 255 9.10 27.76 -2.29
C ALA A 255 10.46 27.07 -2.39
N ALA A 256 10.66 26.19 -3.37
CA ALA A 256 11.93 25.52 -3.66
C ALA A 256 12.95 26.41 -4.42
N GLY A 257 12.56 27.64 -4.82
CA GLY A 257 13.45 28.63 -5.46
C GLY A 257 13.22 28.81 -6.96
N ALA A 258 12.15 28.26 -7.53
CA ALA A 258 11.76 28.61 -8.91
C ALA A 258 11.20 30.04 -8.95
N CYS A 259 11.74 30.91 -9.81
CA CYS A 259 11.23 32.26 -9.97
C CYS A 259 9.97 32.29 -10.85
N ARG A 260 9.81 31.33 -11.75
CA ARG A 260 8.66 31.24 -12.65
C ARG A 260 8.32 29.78 -12.98
N ILE A 261 7.02 29.51 -13.14
CA ILE A 261 6.47 28.26 -13.68
C ILE A 261 5.66 28.60 -14.93
N ASP A 262 5.71 27.72 -15.92
CA ASP A 262 4.84 27.82 -17.09
C ASP A 262 3.47 27.21 -16.79
N SER A 263 2.49 28.07 -16.53
CA SER A 263 1.12 27.65 -16.24
C SER A 263 0.41 26.98 -17.43
N ALA A 264 0.85 27.26 -18.67
CA ALA A 264 0.24 26.67 -19.86
C ALA A 264 0.60 25.18 -20.04
N THR A 265 1.78 24.78 -19.57
CA THR A 265 2.26 23.38 -19.65
C THR A 265 2.14 22.63 -18.35
N GLN A 266 1.81 23.32 -17.24
CA GLN A 266 1.69 22.72 -15.92
C GLN A 266 0.61 21.64 -15.89
N LYS A 267 0.94 20.51 -15.28
CA LYS A 267 -0.02 19.47 -14.91
C LYS A 267 0.09 19.18 -13.42
N PRO A 268 -1.02 18.97 -12.72
CA PRO A 268 -2.40 19.12 -13.17
C PRO A 268 -2.71 20.57 -13.57
N ALA A 269 -3.50 20.75 -14.64
CA ALA A 269 -3.81 22.08 -15.18
C ALA A 269 -4.98 22.76 -14.45
N ALA A 270 -5.87 21.98 -13.85
CA ALA A 270 -7.06 22.49 -13.18
C ALA A 270 -7.35 21.68 -11.90
N PHE A 271 -8.08 22.31 -11.00
CA PHE A 271 -8.65 21.66 -9.83
C PHE A 271 -9.57 20.52 -10.25
N LYS A 272 -9.48 19.38 -9.53
CA LYS A 272 -10.37 18.25 -9.71
C LYS A 272 -10.80 17.71 -8.36
N ALA A 273 -12.11 17.83 -8.07
CA ALA A 273 -12.69 17.26 -6.86
C ALA A 273 -12.69 15.72 -6.91
N LEU A 274 -12.42 15.09 -5.78
CA LEU A 274 -12.47 13.65 -5.58
C LEU A 274 -13.54 13.29 -4.55
N THR A 275 -14.20 12.16 -4.78
CA THR A 275 -15.17 11.60 -3.83
C THR A 275 -14.46 10.85 -2.70
N ARG A 276 -15.22 10.54 -1.63
CA ARG A 276 -14.72 9.74 -0.49
C ARG A 276 -14.28 8.31 -0.85
N SER A 277 -14.62 7.84 -2.05
CA SER A 277 -14.23 6.53 -2.58
C SER A 277 -13.08 6.59 -3.58
N GLN A 278 -12.45 7.75 -3.78
CA GLN A 278 -11.42 7.96 -4.79
C GLN A 278 -10.09 8.38 -4.19
N VAL A 279 -9.01 8.01 -4.84
CA VAL A 279 -7.64 8.43 -4.50
C VAL A 279 -6.90 8.88 -5.76
N ALA A 280 -6.14 9.97 -5.65
CA ALA A 280 -5.31 10.45 -6.75
C ALA A 280 -4.08 9.55 -6.93
N GLN A 281 -3.79 9.13 -8.17
CA GLN A 281 -2.64 8.31 -8.53
C GLN A 281 -1.81 9.01 -9.61
N CYS A 282 -0.55 9.35 -9.27
CA CYS A 282 0.37 9.96 -10.22
C CYS A 282 0.97 8.90 -11.14
N THR A 283 0.64 8.99 -12.43
CA THR A 283 1.14 8.05 -13.45
C THR A 283 2.44 8.51 -14.09
N LYS A 284 2.71 9.83 -14.09
CA LYS A 284 3.91 10.40 -14.67
C LYS A 284 4.33 11.66 -13.93
N LEU A 285 5.63 11.76 -13.63
CA LEU A 285 6.23 12.95 -13.04
C LEU A 285 7.34 13.45 -13.96
N THR A 286 7.23 14.72 -14.38
CA THR A 286 8.18 15.36 -15.29
C THR A 286 8.50 16.76 -14.77
N VAL A 287 9.78 17.04 -14.54
CA VAL A 287 10.26 18.34 -14.06
C VAL A 287 11.32 18.83 -15.03
N ASN A 288 11.06 19.97 -15.72
CA ASN A 288 11.91 20.48 -16.75
C ASN A 288 12.46 21.87 -16.38
N TYR A 289 13.74 21.97 -16.20
CA TYR A 289 14.42 23.24 -16.09
C TYR A 289 14.54 23.90 -17.48
N LYS A 290 14.03 25.12 -17.65
CA LYS A 290 14.01 25.86 -18.92
C LYS A 290 15.10 26.92 -19.05
N GLY A 291 15.91 27.13 -18.02
CA GLY A 291 17.00 28.11 -18.05
C GLY A 291 16.86 29.22 -17.00
N LEU A 292 17.76 30.15 -17.08
CA LEU A 292 17.75 31.36 -16.25
C LEU A 292 16.84 32.41 -16.83
N LYS A 293 16.20 33.22 -15.98
CA LYS A 293 15.33 34.32 -16.38
C LYS A 293 15.54 35.54 -15.51
N ASP A 294 15.43 36.73 -16.07
CA ASP A 294 15.31 37.96 -15.29
C ASP A 294 13.90 38.04 -14.69
N GLU A 295 13.78 38.52 -13.48
CA GLU A 295 12.50 38.81 -12.85
C GLU A 295 11.78 40.00 -13.51
#